data_0b45a5efcb16f13f5c50c5365e1252cd
#
_entry.id   0b45a5efcb16f13f5c50c5365e1252cd
#
_cell.length_a   1.000
_cell.length_b   1.000
_cell.length_c   1.000
_cell.angle_alpha   90.00
_cell.angle_beta   90.00
_cell.angle_gamma   90.00
#
_symmetry.space_group_name_H-M   'P 1'
#
loop_
_entity.id
_entity.type
_entity.pdbx_description
1 polymer ?
#
loop_
_entity_poly.entity_id
_entity_poly.type
_entity_poly.pdbx_seq_one_letter_code
_entity_poly.pdbx_strand_id
1 'polypeptide(L)'
;HNVSILRSLQLGIGDEISVYKANMIIPQIAENHTRSGNVPIPESCPACGGLTKIVTEGEGVDQVETLYCTNEFCPAKKLKSFAHFVARNAMNIDGLSEATIDKFIEQGYLDHLDDLYHLNRHEEEIVELEGFGEKSYAKLIQAVDTSRHTTMNRFVYGLGIPGVGDATAKLICKHFKNNLDQIMHADVEAYTEIDGIGTVIAEEIVRYFKNPSNCAILHTVFL
;
A
#
# COMPACT_ATOMS: atom_id res chain seq x y z
N HIS A 1 -6.72 -5.12 15.47
CA HIS A 1 -6.17 -4.58 14.25
C HIS A 1 -5.41 -3.26 14.45
N ASN A 2 -5.57 -2.60 15.61
CA ASN A 2 -4.90 -1.37 15.96
C ASN A 2 -4.63 -1.28 17.47
N VAL A 3 -3.86 -0.29 17.88
CA VAL A 3 -3.47 -0.08 19.29
C VAL A 3 -4.68 0.29 20.15
N SER A 4 -5.66 1.04 19.62
CA SER A 4 -6.87 1.41 20.35
C SER A 4 -7.66 0.18 20.80
N ILE A 5 -7.86 -0.80 19.93
CA ILE A 5 -8.57 -2.05 20.29
C ILE A 5 -7.78 -2.84 21.34
N LEU A 6 -6.46 -2.95 21.18
CA LEU A 6 -5.60 -3.64 22.14
C LEU A 6 -5.71 -3.00 23.54
N ARG A 7 -5.70 -1.67 23.61
CA ARG A 7 -5.82 -0.91 24.87
C ARG A 7 -7.22 -0.96 25.45
N SER A 8 -8.26 -0.78 24.64
CA SER A 8 -9.65 -0.77 25.11
C SER A 8 -10.07 -2.11 25.70
N LEU A 9 -9.59 -3.21 25.12
CA LEU A 9 -9.82 -4.56 25.62
C LEU A 9 -8.82 -4.99 26.70
N GLN A 10 -7.82 -4.15 27.03
CA GLN A 10 -6.74 -4.47 27.99
C GLN A 10 -6.14 -5.86 27.74
N LEU A 11 -5.82 -6.14 26.46
CA LEU A 11 -5.34 -7.45 26.06
C LEU A 11 -3.96 -7.77 26.64
N GLY A 12 -3.78 -9.03 27.00
CA GLY A 12 -2.53 -9.60 27.47
C GLY A 12 -2.29 -10.99 26.94
N ILE A 13 -1.02 -11.39 26.89
CA ILE A 13 -0.66 -12.77 26.52
C ILE A 13 -1.11 -13.71 27.65
N GLY A 14 -1.89 -14.74 27.29
CA GLY A 14 -2.46 -15.70 28.24
C GLY A 14 -3.83 -15.30 28.80
N ASP A 15 -4.40 -14.16 28.35
CA ASP A 15 -5.75 -13.76 28.75
C ASP A 15 -6.82 -14.74 28.22
N GLU A 16 -7.86 -14.93 29.01
CA GLU A 16 -9.09 -15.65 28.61
C GLU A 16 -10.01 -14.67 27.89
N ILE A 17 -10.36 -14.99 26.64
CA ILE A 17 -11.14 -14.11 25.77
C ILE A 17 -12.35 -14.84 25.18
N SER A 18 -13.44 -14.12 24.97
CA SER A 18 -14.55 -14.55 24.12
C SER A 18 -14.35 -14.06 22.69
N VAL A 19 -14.51 -14.94 21.71
CA VAL A 19 -14.39 -14.61 20.29
C VAL A 19 -15.67 -14.93 19.55
N TYR A 20 -15.99 -14.13 18.51
CA TYR A 20 -17.10 -14.40 17.60
C TYR A 20 -16.64 -14.24 16.14
N LYS A 21 -17.42 -14.78 15.23
CA LYS A 21 -17.17 -14.62 13.79
C LYS A 21 -17.92 -13.40 13.23
N ALA A 22 -17.22 -12.30 13.00
CA ALA A 22 -17.80 -11.18 12.29
C ALA A 22 -17.98 -11.55 10.81
N ASN A 23 -19.14 -11.19 10.24
CA ASN A 23 -19.52 -11.55 8.87
C ASN A 23 -19.36 -13.04 8.55
N MET A 24 -19.61 -13.90 9.54
CA MET A 24 -19.51 -15.37 9.48
C MET A 24 -18.12 -15.95 9.20
N ILE A 25 -17.09 -15.13 8.99
CA ILE A 25 -15.76 -15.59 8.56
C ILE A 25 -14.66 -15.08 9.47
N ILE A 26 -14.67 -13.79 9.83
CA ILE A 26 -13.53 -13.12 10.49
C ILE A 26 -13.66 -13.25 12.01
N PRO A 27 -12.71 -13.92 12.71
CA PRO A 27 -12.73 -13.97 14.17
C PRO A 27 -12.43 -12.59 14.76
N GLN A 28 -13.27 -12.15 15.68
CA GLN A 28 -13.06 -10.93 16.45
C GLN A 28 -13.23 -11.22 17.95
N ILE A 29 -12.50 -10.46 18.77
CA ILE A 29 -12.62 -10.54 20.24
C ILE A 29 -13.85 -9.76 20.65
N ALA A 30 -14.79 -10.44 21.31
CA ALA A 30 -15.98 -9.82 21.88
C ALA A 30 -15.67 -9.22 23.24
N GLU A 31 -14.98 -9.98 24.09
CA GLU A 31 -14.68 -9.61 25.48
C GLU A 31 -13.36 -10.23 25.92
N ASN A 32 -12.61 -9.52 26.77
CA ASN A 32 -11.47 -10.04 27.50
C ASN A 32 -11.86 -10.18 28.98
N HIS A 33 -11.88 -11.41 29.49
CA HIS A 33 -12.31 -11.72 30.86
C HIS A 33 -11.19 -11.48 31.88
N THR A 34 -9.93 -11.63 31.50
CA THR A 34 -8.77 -11.47 32.38
C THR A 34 -8.30 -10.05 32.51
N ARG A 35 -8.25 -9.31 31.37
CA ARG A 35 -7.84 -7.90 31.29
C ARG A 35 -6.47 -7.62 31.91
N SER A 36 -5.47 -8.45 31.60
CA SER A 36 -4.13 -8.29 32.17
C SER A 36 -3.39 -7.05 31.65
N GLY A 37 -3.69 -6.61 30.45
CA GLY A 37 -3.12 -5.39 29.86
C GLY A 37 -1.61 -5.44 29.63
N ASN A 38 -1.00 -6.63 29.62
CA ASN A 38 0.45 -6.81 29.66
C ASN A 38 1.11 -7.04 28.28
N VAL A 39 0.39 -6.79 27.17
CA VAL A 39 1.01 -6.83 25.84
C VAL A 39 1.85 -5.58 25.61
N PRO A 40 3.18 -5.72 25.47
CA PRO A 40 4.02 -4.58 25.11
C PRO A 40 3.75 -4.17 23.66
N ILE A 41 3.64 -2.86 23.44
CA ILE A 41 3.61 -2.32 22.07
C ILE A 41 5.05 -2.30 21.57
N PRO A 42 5.35 -2.94 20.40
CA PRO A 42 6.71 -3.00 19.90
C PRO A 42 7.30 -1.60 19.62
N GLU A 43 8.47 -1.31 20.13
CA GLU A 43 9.21 -0.05 19.88
C GLU A 43 10.03 -0.13 18.58
N SER A 44 10.26 -1.34 18.08
CA SER A 44 11.00 -1.59 16.84
C SER A 44 10.18 -2.44 15.86
N CYS A 45 10.34 -2.14 14.58
CA CYS A 45 9.69 -2.88 13.50
C CYS A 45 10.28 -4.30 13.35
N PRO A 46 9.48 -5.35 13.36
CA PRO A 46 10.00 -6.72 13.24
C PRO A 46 10.62 -7.02 11.87
N ALA A 47 10.28 -6.24 10.83
CA ALA A 47 10.81 -6.46 9.48
C ALA A 47 12.15 -5.76 9.21
N CYS A 48 12.41 -4.59 9.82
CA CYS A 48 13.62 -3.82 9.50
C CYS A 48 14.38 -3.34 10.75
N GLY A 49 13.91 -3.60 11.96
CA GLY A 49 14.51 -3.11 13.21
C GLY A 49 14.36 -1.59 13.44
N GLY A 50 13.83 -0.84 12.49
CA GLY A 50 13.61 0.61 12.61
C GLY A 50 12.59 0.95 13.69
N LEU A 51 12.63 2.18 14.21
CA LEU A 51 11.70 2.63 15.23
C LEU A 51 10.25 2.59 14.75
N THR A 52 9.34 2.35 15.69
CA THR A 52 7.89 2.46 15.46
C THR A 52 7.34 3.70 16.14
N LYS A 53 6.22 4.20 15.64
CA LYS A 53 5.45 5.27 16.27
C LYS A 53 3.95 4.95 16.23
N ILE A 54 3.23 5.40 17.25
CA ILE A 54 1.76 5.41 17.23
C ILE A 54 1.32 6.68 16.52
N VAL A 55 0.45 6.51 15.52
CA VAL A 55 -0.24 7.60 14.82
C VAL A 55 -1.70 7.55 15.23
N THR A 56 -2.24 8.70 15.64
CA THR A 56 -3.65 8.86 16.00
C THR A 56 -4.37 9.51 14.83
N GLU A 57 -5.41 8.87 14.32
CA GLU A 57 -6.27 9.36 13.24
C GLU A 57 -7.69 9.52 13.74
N GLY A 58 -8.45 10.46 13.17
CA GLY A 58 -9.81 10.77 13.61
C GLY A 58 -9.89 11.83 14.72
N GLU A 59 -11.09 12.21 15.07
CA GLU A 59 -11.37 13.22 16.10
C GLU A 59 -12.31 12.68 17.18
N GLY A 60 -12.16 13.18 18.39
CA GLY A 60 -13.05 12.86 19.51
C GLY A 60 -13.10 11.36 19.84
N VAL A 61 -14.29 10.79 19.85
CA VAL A 61 -14.53 9.37 20.22
C VAL A 61 -14.14 8.38 19.11
N ASP A 62 -13.98 8.87 17.89
CA ASP A 62 -13.61 8.07 16.71
C ASP A 62 -12.08 8.01 16.48
N GLN A 63 -11.29 8.45 17.46
CA GLN A 63 -9.83 8.36 17.37
C GLN A 63 -9.35 6.91 17.34
N VAL A 64 -8.50 6.61 16.35
CA VAL A 64 -7.88 5.31 16.17
C VAL A 64 -6.37 5.46 16.23
N GLU A 65 -5.74 4.72 17.14
CA GLU A 65 -4.29 4.63 17.26
C GLU A 65 -3.77 3.42 16.48
N THR A 66 -2.87 3.66 15.55
CA THR A 66 -2.23 2.63 14.72
C THR A 66 -0.72 2.70 14.87
N LEU A 67 -0.07 1.55 14.97
CA LEU A 67 1.39 1.45 15.06
C LEU A 67 2.01 1.40 13.67
N TYR A 68 2.93 2.31 13.39
CA TYR A 68 3.64 2.41 12.11
C TYR A 68 5.15 2.33 12.30
N CYS A 69 5.82 1.67 11.36
CA CYS A 69 7.28 1.78 11.21
C CYS A 69 7.65 3.16 10.68
N THR A 70 8.66 3.81 11.26
CA THR A 70 9.13 5.13 10.80
C THR A 70 10.13 5.06 9.65
N ASN A 71 10.73 3.88 9.41
CA ASN A 71 11.67 3.69 8.31
C ASN A 71 10.93 3.73 6.96
N GLU A 72 11.26 4.69 6.12
CA GLU A 72 10.71 4.82 4.76
C GLU A 72 11.19 3.70 3.83
N PHE A 73 12.40 3.17 4.07
CA PHE A 73 13.00 2.07 3.30
C PHE A 73 12.71 0.69 3.92
N CYS A 74 11.66 0.57 4.71
CA CYS A 74 11.29 -0.71 5.31
C CYS A 74 10.90 -1.73 4.21
N PRO A 75 11.54 -2.92 4.15
CA PRO A 75 11.24 -3.93 3.13
C PRO A 75 9.78 -4.38 3.15
N ALA A 76 9.15 -4.45 4.33
CA ALA A 76 7.73 -4.77 4.41
C ALA A 76 6.83 -3.67 3.81
N LYS A 77 7.21 -2.39 3.92
CA LYS A 77 6.48 -1.30 3.23
C LYS A 77 6.67 -1.39 1.72
N LYS A 78 7.88 -1.65 1.26
CA LYS A 78 8.21 -1.85 -0.15
C LYS A 78 7.36 -2.99 -0.74
N LEU A 79 7.38 -4.16 -0.11
CA LEU A 79 6.57 -5.31 -0.51
C LEU A 79 5.08 -4.94 -0.61
N LYS A 80 4.53 -4.26 0.39
CA LYS A 80 3.12 -3.85 0.40
C LYS A 80 2.80 -2.81 -0.66
N SER A 81 3.71 -1.90 -0.98
CA SER A 81 3.55 -0.94 -2.08
C SER A 81 3.43 -1.66 -3.42
N PHE A 82 4.32 -2.62 -3.72
CA PHE A 82 4.21 -3.43 -4.93
C PHE A 82 2.94 -4.26 -4.97
N ALA A 83 2.61 -4.96 -3.87
CA ALA A 83 1.40 -5.77 -3.78
C ALA A 83 0.12 -4.94 -4.00
N HIS A 84 0.08 -3.72 -3.49
CA HIS A 84 -1.01 -2.78 -3.73
C HIS A 84 -1.07 -2.35 -5.20
N PHE A 85 0.07 -1.99 -5.78
CA PHE A 85 0.16 -1.53 -7.16
C PHE A 85 -0.32 -2.60 -8.16
N VAL A 86 0.12 -3.86 -8.00
CA VAL A 86 -0.26 -4.96 -8.89
C VAL A 86 -1.67 -5.49 -8.65
N ALA A 87 -2.32 -5.11 -7.56
CA ALA A 87 -3.62 -5.62 -7.15
C ALA A 87 -4.70 -5.46 -8.25
N ARG A 88 -5.71 -6.36 -8.22
CA ARG A 88 -6.79 -6.41 -9.21
C ARG A 88 -7.56 -5.10 -9.36
N ASN A 89 -7.74 -4.34 -8.29
CA ASN A 89 -8.42 -3.05 -8.25
C ASN A 89 -7.50 -1.85 -8.58
N ALA A 90 -6.21 -2.07 -8.69
CA ALA A 90 -5.20 -1.11 -9.15
C ALA A 90 -4.78 -1.45 -10.58
N MET A 91 -3.52 -1.79 -10.82
CA MET A 91 -2.99 -2.06 -12.16
C MET A 91 -3.37 -3.43 -12.73
N ASN A 92 -3.88 -4.34 -11.89
CA ASN A 92 -4.34 -5.69 -12.26
C ASN A 92 -3.27 -6.50 -13.01
N ILE A 93 -2.08 -6.58 -12.42
CA ILE A 93 -0.98 -7.36 -12.97
C ILE A 93 -1.02 -8.75 -12.35
N ASP A 94 -1.54 -9.73 -13.09
CA ASP A 94 -1.60 -11.11 -12.65
C ASP A 94 -0.20 -11.78 -12.72
N GLY A 95 0.01 -12.78 -11.86
CA GLY A 95 1.26 -13.57 -11.84
C GLY A 95 2.26 -13.12 -10.79
N LEU A 96 1.98 -12.06 -10.03
CA LEU A 96 2.80 -11.56 -8.93
C LEU A 96 2.09 -11.73 -7.59
N SER A 97 2.32 -12.86 -6.92
CA SER A 97 1.96 -13.04 -5.51
C SER A 97 2.89 -12.20 -4.60
N GLU A 98 2.49 -11.94 -3.34
CA GLU A 98 3.39 -11.28 -2.38
C GLU A 98 4.72 -12.05 -2.24
N ALA A 99 4.70 -13.39 -2.24
CA ALA A 99 5.91 -14.20 -2.16
C ALA A 99 6.79 -14.06 -3.42
N THR A 100 6.18 -13.91 -4.60
CA THR A 100 6.93 -13.66 -5.85
C THR A 100 7.55 -12.27 -5.86
N ILE A 101 6.79 -11.26 -5.42
CA ILE A 101 7.30 -9.88 -5.31
C ILE A 101 8.47 -9.82 -4.32
N ASP A 102 8.34 -10.47 -3.16
CA ASP A 102 9.40 -10.53 -2.15
C ASP A 102 10.69 -11.14 -2.72
N LYS A 103 10.56 -12.29 -3.40
CA LYS A 103 11.69 -12.92 -4.10
C LYS A 103 12.34 -11.98 -5.14
N PHE A 104 11.54 -11.23 -5.92
CA PHE A 104 12.05 -10.29 -6.93
C PHE A 104 12.74 -9.07 -6.29
N ILE A 105 12.25 -8.61 -5.14
CA ILE A 105 12.92 -7.57 -4.34
C ILE A 105 14.25 -8.08 -3.80
N GLU A 106 14.30 -9.30 -3.24
CA GLU A 106 15.53 -9.92 -2.73
C GLU A 106 16.59 -10.12 -3.82
N GLN A 107 16.17 -10.47 -5.03
CA GLN A 107 17.08 -10.63 -6.19
C GLN A 107 17.50 -9.28 -6.80
N GLY A 108 16.91 -8.17 -6.36
CA GLY A 108 17.20 -6.84 -6.90
C GLY A 108 16.53 -6.53 -8.25
N TYR A 109 15.54 -7.32 -8.66
CA TYR A 109 14.77 -7.06 -9.88
C TYR A 109 13.72 -5.96 -9.69
N LEU A 110 13.28 -5.72 -8.46
CA LEU A 110 12.30 -4.70 -8.08
C LEU A 110 12.85 -3.81 -6.96
N ASP A 111 13.13 -2.56 -7.29
CA ASP A 111 13.47 -1.51 -6.33
C ASP A 111 12.42 -0.39 -6.33
N HIS A 112 12.01 0.05 -7.50
CA HIS A 112 10.97 1.03 -7.73
C HIS A 112 9.82 0.45 -8.56
N LEU A 113 8.62 1.06 -8.51
CA LEU A 113 7.43 0.55 -9.20
C LEU A 113 7.61 0.44 -10.72
N ASP A 114 8.42 1.31 -11.32
CA ASP A 114 8.72 1.26 -12.75
C ASP A 114 9.56 0.06 -13.17
N ASP A 115 10.30 -0.58 -12.24
CA ASP A 115 11.04 -1.81 -12.55
C ASP A 115 10.12 -2.96 -13.00
N LEU A 116 8.84 -2.95 -12.57
CA LEU A 116 7.84 -3.90 -13.06
C LEU A 116 7.74 -3.92 -14.59
N TYR A 117 7.92 -2.77 -15.21
CA TYR A 117 7.85 -2.59 -16.67
C TYR A 117 9.18 -2.85 -17.38
N HIS A 118 10.21 -3.21 -16.62
CA HIS A 118 11.56 -3.53 -17.07
C HIS A 118 12.01 -4.95 -16.73
N LEU A 119 11.08 -5.82 -16.28
CA LEU A 119 11.37 -7.22 -15.92
C LEU A 119 11.95 -8.04 -17.08
N ASN A 120 11.77 -7.59 -18.33
CA ASN A 120 12.40 -8.20 -19.50
C ASN A 120 13.94 -8.14 -19.47
N ARG A 121 14.54 -7.29 -18.65
CA ARG A 121 16.00 -7.26 -18.43
C ARG A 121 16.52 -8.45 -17.65
N HIS A 122 15.63 -9.17 -16.97
CA HIS A 122 15.90 -10.30 -16.07
C HIS A 122 15.22 -11.59 -16.54
N GLU A 123 14.94 -11.71 -17.85
CA GLU A 123 14.19 -12.86 -18.41
C GLU A 123 14.86 -14.18 -18.08
N GLU A 124 16.16 -14.30 -18.37
CA GLU A 124 16.91 -15.54 -18.18
C GLU A 124 16.89 -15.99 -16.71
N GLU A 125 17.12 -15.04 -15.79
CA GLU A 125 17.14 -15.30 -14.36
C GLU A 125 15.75 -15.65 -13.81
N ILE A 126 14.70 -14.93 -14.27
CA ILE A 126 13.33 -15.16 -13.81
C ILE A 126 12.80 -16.52 -14.27
N VAL A 127 13.10 -16.93 -15.50
CA VAL A 127 12.67 -18.22 -16.05
C VAL A 127 13.25 -19.39 -15.26
N GLU A 128 14.48 -19.26 -14.74
CA GLU A 128 15.16 -20.26 -13.93
C GLU A 128 14.71 -20.28 -12.45
N LEU A 129 13.92 -19.31 -11.99
CA LEU A 129 13.43 -19.30 -10.62
C LEU A 129 12.43 -20.44 -10.36
N GLU A 130 12.54 -21.04 -9.16
CA GLU A 130 11.57 -22.03 -8.70
C GLU A 130 10.13 -21.50 -8.74
N GLY A 131 9.25 -22.21 -9.44
CA GLY A 131 7.85 -21.83 -9.65
C GLY A 131 7.64 -20.95 -10.90
N PHE A 132 8.70 -20.58 -11.60
CA PHE A 132 8.65 -19.93 -12.91
C PHE A 132 9.07 -20.88 -14.02
N GLY A 133 8.96 -20.45 -15.24
CA GLY A 133 9.37 -21.06 -16.47
C GLY A 133 8.89 -20.17 -17.62
N GLU A 134 9.28 -20.44 -18.84
CA GLU A 134 8.95 -19.62 -20.02
C GLU A 134 7.47 -19.21 -20.13
N LYS A 135 6.55 -20.16 -19.84
CA LYS A 135 5.10 -19.88 -19.94
C LYS A 135 4.57 -18.95 -18.87
N SER A 136 5.04 -19.08 -17.62
CA SER A 136 4.64 -18.20 -16.54
C SER A 136 5.25 -16.81 -16.68
N TYR A 137 6.52 -16.75 -17.12
CA TYR A 137 7.17 -15.51 -17.46
C TYR A 137 6.44 -14.77 -18.60
N ALA A 138 6.15 -15.43 -19.71
CA ALA A 138 5.44 -14.83 -20.83
C ALA A 138 4.07 -14.27 -20.43
N LYS A 139 3.33 -15.00 -19.56
CA LYS A 139 2.05 -14.51 -19.01
C LYS A 139 2.24 -13.27 -18.12
N LEU A 140 3.28 -13.25 -17.29
CA LEU A 140 3.59 -12.10 -16.45
C LEU A 140 3.89 -10.87 -17.30
N ILE A 141 4.77 -10.98 -18.30
CA ILE A 141 5.10 -9.85 -19.19
C ILE A 141 3.87 -9.37 -19.95
N GLN A 142 3.04 -10.27 -20.43
CA GLN A 142 1.78 -9.90 -21.07
C GLN A 142 0.83 -9.15 -20.11
N ALA A 143 0.75 -9.55 -18.83
CA ALA A 143 -0.05 -8.85 -17.83
C ALA A 143 0.51 -7.44 -17.52
N VAL A 144 1.85 -7.31 -17.44
CA VAL A 144 2.53 -6.03 -17.28
C VAL A 144 2.23 -5.10 -18.46
N ASP A 145 2.37 -5.58 -19.70
CA ASP A 145 2.09 -4.77 -20.90
C ASP A 145 0.61 -4.38 -20.99
N THR A 146 -0.28 -5.29 -20.66
CA THR A 146 -1.72 -5.01 -20.62
C THR A 146 -2.07 -3.91 -19.60
N SER A 147 -1.36 -3.88 -18.47
CA SER A 147 -1.59 -2.89 -17.42
C SER A 147 -1.32 -1.45 -17.84
N ARG A 148 -0.51 -1.23 -18.90
CA ARG A 148 -0.27 0.11 -19.49
C ARG A 148 -1.55 0.75 -20.06
N HIS A 149 -2.58 -0.06 -20.36
CA HIS A 149 -3.87 0.41 -20.88
C HIS A 149 -4.92 0.60 -19.78
N THR A 150 -4.49 0.81 -18.54
CA THR A 150 -5.40 1.05 -17.41
C THR A 150 -6.04 2.44 -17.46
N THR A 151 -7.06 2.66 -16.62
CA THR A 151 -7.66 3.99 -16.45
C THR A 151 -6.85 4.83 -15.45
N MET A 152 -6.85 6.16 -15.63
CA MET A 152 -6.10 7.09 -14.78
C MET A 152 -6.44 6.94 -13.28
N ASN A 153 -7.71 6.73 -12.94
CA ASN A 153 -8.10 6.55 -11.54
C ASN A 153 -7.55 5.27 -10.91
N ARG A 154 -7.45 4.18 -11.67
CA ARG A 154 -6.83 2.94 -11.19
C ARG A 154 -5.33 3.10 -10.98
N PHE A 155 -4.68 3.82 -11.87
CA PHE A 155 -3.27 4.16 -11.75
C PHE A 155 -3.02 5.03 -10.51
N VAL A 156 -3.73 6.16 -10.37
CA VAL A 156 -3.61 7.05 -9.20
C VAL A 156 -3.88 6.31 -7.89
N TYR A 157 -4.89 5.44 -7.85
CA TYR A 157 -5.13 4.55 -6.71
C TYR A 157 -3.96 3.60 -6.47
N GLY A 158 -3.41 3.00 -7.54
CA GLY A 158 -2.29 2.06 -7.49
C GLY A 158 -1.00 2.67 -6.93
N LEU A 159 -0.80 3.97 -7.07
CA LEU A 159 0.37 4.67 -6.50
C LEU A 159 0.44 4.55 -4.96
N GLY A 160 -0.67 4.22 -4.28
CA GLY A 160 -0.71 3.99 -2.85
C GLY A 160 -0.45 5.25 -2.01
N ILE A 161 -0.81 6.43 -2.53
CA ILE A 161 -0.67 7.70 -1.81
C ILE A 161 -1.50 7.65 -0.52
N PRO A 162 -0.94 7.99 0.66
CA PRO A 162 -1.67 7.96 1.91
C PRO A 162 -2.97 8.78 1.85
N GLY A 163 -4.08 8.19 2.28
CA GLY A 163 -5.41 8.83 2.25
C GLY A 163 -6.09 8.81 0.86
N VAL A 164 -5.42 8.37 -0.20
CA VAL A 164 -6.01 8.28 -1.54
C VAL A 164 -6.53 6.86 -1.80
N GLY A 165 -7.78 6.61 -1.42
CA GLY A 165 -8.51 5.41 -1.79
C GLY A 165 -9.09 5.46 -3.21
N ASP A 166 -9.76 4.38 -3.66
CA ASP A 166 -10.40 4.32 -4.99
C ASP A 166 -11.40 5.47 -5.24
N ALA A 167 -12.21 5.82 -4.23
CA ALA A 167 -13.15 6.94 -4.33
C ALA A 167 -12.43 8.29 -4.51
N THR A 168 -11.40 8.54 -3.71
CA THR A 168 -10.59 9.77 -3.77
C THR A 168 -9.85 9.87 -5.12
N ALA A 169 -9.26 8.77 -5.60
CA ALA A 169 -8.62 8.72 -6.91
C ALA A 169 -9.57 9.09 -8.05
N LYS A 170 -10.83 8.62 -7.99
CA LYS A 170 -11.88 8.98 -8.96
C LYS A 170 -12.23 10.46 -8.91
N LEU A 171 -12.31 11.05 -7.71
CA LEU A 171 -12.58 12.49 -7.55
C LEU A 171 -11.44 13.32 -8.15
N ILE A 172 -10.19 12.99 -7.85
CA ILE A 172 -9.00 13.65 -8.40
C ILE A 172 -9.03 13.59 -9.94
N CYS A 173 -9.17 12.40 -10.50
CA CYS A 173 -9.16 12.21 -11.95
C CYS A 173 -10.32 12.94 -12.65
N LYS A 174 -11.49 12.99 -12.03
CA LYS A 174 -12.64 13.74 -12.54
C LYS A 174 -12.38 15.24 -12.54
N HIS A 175 -11.84 15.79 -11.45
CA HIS A 175 -11.55 17.22 -11.29
C HIS A 175 -10.53 17.68 -12.33
N PHE A 176 -9.41 16.98 -12.45
CA PHE A 176 -8.35 17.29 -13.39
C PHE A 176 -8.56 16.69 -14.79
N LYS A 177 -9.77 16.16 -15.10
CA LYS A 177 -10.13 15.60 -16.41
C LYS A 177 -9.14 14.54 -16.93
N ASN A 178 -8.59 13.71 -16.06
CA ASN A 178 -7.56 12.72 -16.34
C ASN A 178 -6.26 13.31 -16.91
N ASN A 179 -5.98 14.57 -16.67
CA ASN A 179 -4.73 15.21 -17.08
C ASN A 179 -3.65 14.91 -16.02
N LEU A 180 -2.74 14.00 -16.35
CA LEU A 180 -1.68 13.57 -15.45
C LEU A 180 -0.76 14.71 -15.04
N ASP A 181 -0.41 15.59 -15.98
CA ASP A 181 0.47 16.73 -15.72
C ASP A 181 -0.16 17.69 -14.70
N GLN A 182 -1.46 17.97 -14.82
CA GLN A 182 -2.18 18.77 -13.82
C GLN A 182 -2.25 18.08 -12.46
N ILE A 183 -2.48 16.77 -12.42
CA ILE A 183 -2.48 15.99 -11.18
C ILE A 183 -1.11 16.07 -10.49
N MET A 184 -0.02 15.97 -11.25
CA MET A 184 1.34 15.98 -10.68
C MET A 184 1.77 17.34 -10.14
N HIS A 185 1.34 18.42 -10.77
CA HIS A 185 1.84 19.77 -10.49
C HIS A 185 0.85 20.66 -9.72
N ALA A 186 -0.35 20.15 -9.41
CA ALA A 186 -1.33 20.88 -8.59
C ALA A 186 -0.77 21.14 -7.18
N ASP A 187 -1.13 22.29 -6.63
CA ASP A 187 -0.83 22.66 -5.24
C ASP A 187 -1.89 22.14 -4.26
N VAL A 188 -1.67 22.39 -2.97
CA VAL A 188 -2.59 21.97 -1.91
C VAL A 188 -3.96 22.60 -2.08
N GLU A 189 -4.00 23.88 -2.46
CA GLU A 189 -5.21 24.66 -2.68
C GLU A 189 -6.09 24.03 -3.74
N ALA A 190 -5.51 23.67 -4.90
CA ALA A 190 -6.23 23.02 -6.00
C ALA A 190 -6.82 21.67 -5.61
N TYR A 191 -6.13 20.89 -4.77
CA TYR A 191 -6.67 19.63 -4.25
C TYR A 191 -7.78 19.83 -3.23
N THR A 192 -7.71 20.87 -2.38
CA THR A 192 -8.74 21.16 -1.38
C THR A 192 -10.02 21.75 -1.97
N GLU A 193 -10.00 22.23 -3.21
CA GLU A 193 -11.23 22.57 -3.97
C GLU A 193 -12.09 21.34 -4.32
N ILE A 194 -11.50 20.14 -4.23
CA ILE A 194 -12.23 18.89 -4.51
C ILE A 194 -13.03 18.49 -3.27
N ASP A 195 -14.36 18.48 -3.38
CA ASP A 195 -15.23 18.02 -2.30
C ASP A 195 -14.85 16.60 -1.85
N GLY A 196 -14.58 16.45 -0.54
CA GLY A 196 -14.11 15.20 0.06
C GLY A 196 -12.60 15.07 0.17
N ILE A 197 -11.79 16.05 -0.25
CA ILE A 197 -10.34 16.10 -0.05
C ILE A 197 -9.98 17.23 0.93
N GLY A 198 -9.60 16.84 2.15
CA GLY A 198 -9.12 17.78 3.16
C GLY A 198 -7.62 18.07 3.01
N THR A 199 -7.15 19.11 3.73
CA THR A 199 -5.75 19.58 3.70
C THR A 199 -4.73 18.47 3.92
N VAL A 200 -4.99 17.55 4.85
CA VAL A 200 -4.06 16.44 5.16
C VAL A 200 -3.84 15.53 3.94
N ILE A 201 -4.92 15.16 3.24
CA ILE A 201 -4.82 14.33 2.02
C ILE A 201 -4.14 15.11 0.89
N ALA A 202 -4.50 16.39 0.71
CA ALA A 202 -3.90 17.26 -0.29
C ALA A 202 -2.38 17.40 -0.10
N GLU A 203 -1.92 17.61 1.13
CA GLU A 203 -0.49 17.68 1.48
C GLU A 203 0.24 16.35 1.18
N GLU A 204 -0.39 15.20 1.48
CA GLU A 204 0.20 13.89 1.15
C GLU A 204 0.35 13.69 -0.36
N ILE A 205 -0.64 14.10 -1.15
CA ILE A 205 -0.57 14.02 -2.62
C ILE A 205 0.56 14.89 -3.16
N VAL A 206 0.62 16.15 -2.72
CA VAL A 206 1.67 17.09 -3.15
C VAL A 206 3.06 16.59 -2.74
N ARG A 207 3.20 16.06 -1.52
CA ARG A 207 4.46 15.47 -1.04
C ARG A 207 4.89 14.28 -1.88
N TYR A 208 3.93 13.41 -2.25
CA TYR A 208 4.19 12.23 -3.07
C TYR A 208 4.80 12.63 -4.43
N PHE A 209 4.19 13.57 -5.14
CA PHE A 209 4.65 14.00 -6.46
C PHE A 209 5.90 14.89 -6.43
N LYS A 210 6.24 15.51 -5.28
CA LYS A 210 7.52 16.22 -5.10
C LYS A 210 8.72 15.30 -4.96
N ASN A 211 8.51 14.00 -4.69
CA ASN A 211 9.60 13.02 -4.62
C ASN A 211 9.91 12.47 -6.01
N PRO A 212 11.11 12.75 -6.58
CA PRO A 212 11.47 12.29 -7.93
C PRO A 212 11.40 10.77 -8.10
N SER A 213 11.72 10.01 -7.05
CA SER A 213 11.66 8.54 -7.08
C SER A 213 10.24 8.01 -7.31
N ASN A 214 9.22 8.76 -6.88
CA ASN A 214 7.82 8.38 -7.10
C ASN A 214 7.35 8.73 -8.53
N CYS A 215 8.07 9.61 -9.23
CA CYS A 215 7.65 10.08 -10.54
C CYS A 215 8.16 9.22 -11.69
N ALA A 216 9.16 8.36 -11.48
CA ALA A 216 9.72 7.50 -12.53
C ALA A 216 8.66 6.61 -13.19
N ILE A 217 7.75 6.02 -12.40
CA ILE A 217 6.65 5.19 -12.87
C ILE A 217 5.69 5.91 -13.84
N LEU A 218 5.51 7.21 -13.67
CA LEU A 218 4.60 8.03 -14.48
C LEU A 218 5.05 8.09 -15.94
N HIS A 219 6.35 8.29 -16.16
CA HIS A 219 6.98 8.28 -17.47
C HIS A 219 6.95 6.90 -18.12
N THR A 220 7.05 5.85 -17.31
CA THR A 220 7.09 4.47 -17.80
C THR A 220 5.74 3.96 -18.27
N VAL A 221 4.64 4.39 -17.65
CA VAL A 221 3.29 3.89 -17.96
C VAL A 221 2.59 4.72 -19.04
N PHE A 222 2.73 6.05 -19.04
CA PHE A 222 1.92 6.96 -19.88
C PHE A 222 2.69 7.77 -20.90
N LEU A 223 4.02 7.69 -20.94
CA LEU A 223 4.86 8.36 -21.95
C LEU A 223 5.66 7.33 -22.74
#